data_991e58113439255fbfc7de94f5564efa
#
_entry.id   991e58113439255fbfc7de94f5564efa
#
_cell.length_a   1.000
_cell.length_b   1.000
_cell.length_c   1.000
_cell.angle_alpha   90.00
_cell.angle_beta   90.00
_cell.angle_gamma   90.00
#
_symmetry.space_group_name_H-M   'P 1'
#
loop_
_entity.id
_entity.type
_entity.pdbx_description
1 polymer ?
#
loop_
_entity_poly.entity_id
_entity_poly.type
_entity_poly.pdbx_seq_one_letter_code
_entity_poly.pdbx_strand_id
1 'polypeptide(L)'
;KRQVVPEGVNYESFDGSPANLLFMIAAPDGEADAHLEALSKLSMVLMDPDFKNALVKAKTADEFLKLINDKEADRFAPAKEDGDKKNSPPEKTAEMDAEENNTAATGSNDAGQAKYRILAVTACPTGIAHTFMAAENLSRTGEKLGYPVKVETNGADGVQNHLTKEEIEAADGIIIAADKNVEMARFNGKPVIIAPVSDGIHKAEELIKKIEAGEAPIYHHAADGGAGETESADKENLGRSIYKHLMNGVSHMLPFVIGGGILIALAFLFDDYSLDPANFGKNTPLAAYLKTVGEQAFGMMLPVLSGFIAMSIADRPGLAVGFVGGLVAKMGMTFANPAGGDVNAGFLGALLAGFIGGYLILLLKKVFSRLPKSLDGIKPILLYPVLGIFLVAVITTIINPFVGAINDGLSNLLNSMGGTSKVILGMVVGGMMSVDMGGPVNKAAYVFGTAQLAEGNFDVMAAVMAGGMVPPLAIALATTFFKKKFTVKERQSGLVNYIMGLSFISEGAIPFAAQDPLRVIPSCIAGSAVAGGLSMLLGCTLRAPHGGIFVLPTIGNPIGYLAAVAAGSAVGCVILAALKKNV
;
A
#
# COMPACT_ATOMS: atom_id res chain seq x y z
N LYS A 1 32.26 -21.36 11.32
CA LYS A 1 32.46 -22.83 11.23
C LYS A 1 31.74 -23.34 9.99
N ARG A 2 32.41 -24.17 9.17
CA ARG A 2 31.80 -24.83 8.01
C ARG A 2 31.70 -26.34 8.24
N GLN A 3 30.78 -26.97 7.54
CA GLN A 3 30.72 -28.42 7.39
C GLN A 3 30.29 -28.74 5.94
N VAL A 4 31.10 -29.54 5.25
CA VAL A 4 30.77 -30.14 3.95
C VAL A 4 30.37 -31.57 4.21
N VAL A 5 29.16 -31.96 3.78
CA VAL A 5 28.63 -33.30 3.92
C VAL A 5 28.46 -33.85 2.49
N PRO A 6 29.40 -34.70 1.97
CA PRO A 6 29.38 -35.15 0.58
C PRO A 6 28.08 -35.88 0.18
N GLU A 7 27.52 -36.66 1.09
CA GLU A 7 26.27 -37.41 0.87
C GLU A 7 25.02 -36.54 1.04
N GLY A 8 25.19 -35.29 1.51
CA GLY A 8 24.08 -34.37 1.82
C GLY A 8 23.29 -34.75 3.07
N VAL A 9 22.67 -33.76 3.67
CA VAL A 9 21.73 -33.91 4.78
C VAL A 9 20.34 -33.55 4.28
N ASN A 10 19.35 -34.42 4.54
CA ASN A 10 17.97 -34.09 4.24
C ASN A 10 17.51 -32.99 5.21
N TYR A 11 17.37 -31.75 4.68
CA TYR A 11 17.02 -30.56 5.43
C TYR A 11 15.64 -30.02 5.02
N GLU A 12 14.82 -30.87 4.38
CA GLU A 12 13.49 -30.50 3.86
C GLU A 12 13.56 -29.22 2.99
N SER A 13 14.62 -29.13 2.14
CA SER A 13 14.82 -27.97 1.27
C SER A 13 13.69 -27.85 0.24
N PHE A 14 13.35 -26.62 -0.16
CA PHE A 14 12.26 -26.34 -1.11
C PHE A 14 12.40 -27.04 -2.48
N ASP A 15 13.63 -27.32 -2.90
CA ASP A 15 13.95 -28.05 -4.14
C ASP A 15 14.05 -29.57 -3.96
N GLY A 16 13.81 -30.09 -2.77
CA GLY A 16 13.91 -31.50 -2.43
C GLY A 16 15.33 -32.07 -2.45
N SER A 17 16.35 -31.22 -2.64
CA SER A 17 17.75 -31.66 -2.72
C SER A 17 18.40 -31.67 -1.34
N PRO A 18 19.27 -32.67 -1.04
CA PRO A 18 19.99 -32.71 0.25
C PRO A 18 21.02 -31.58 0.33
N ALA A 19 21.12 -30.94 1.50
CA ALA A 19 22.07 -29.87 1.75
C ALA A 19 23.49 -30.42 1.95
N ASN A 20 24.42 -30.06 1.06
CA ASN A 20 25.82 -30.54 1.08
C ASN A 20 26.78 -29.55 1.73
N LEU A 21 26.36 -28.28 1.89
CA LEU A 21 27.20 -27.21 2.39
C LEU A 21 26.48 -26.46 3.50
N LEU A 22 27.07 -26.42 4.67
CA LEU A 22 26.51 -25.79 5.88
C LEU A 22 27.45 -24.68 6.36
N PHE A 23 26.91 -23.49 6.55
CA PHE A 23 27.61 -22.34 7.10
C PHE A 23 27.05 -21.99 8.48
N MET A 24 27.92 -21.72 9.42
CA MET A 24 27.57 -21.12 10.69
C MET A 24 28.20 -19.73 10.76
N ILE A 25 27.35 -18.72 10.84
CA ILE A 25 27.74 -17.32 11.01
C ILE A 25 27.48 -16.96 12.47
N ALA A 26 28.51 -16.45 13.16
CA ALA A 26 28.40 -15.90 14.50
C ALA A 26 28.67 -14.39 14.41
N ALA A 27 27.72 -13.59 14.90
CA ALA A 27 27.86 -12.15 15.03
C ALA A 27 27.86 -11.76 16.51
N PRO A 28 28.54 -10.68 16.91
CA PRO A 28 28.45 -10.12 18.25
C PRO A 28 27.00 -9.68 18.56
N ASP A 29 26.66 -9.71 19.83
CA ASP A 29 25.34 -9.25 20.29
C ASP A 29 25.21 -7.74 20.06
N GLY A 30 24.21 -7.31 19.28
CA GLY A 30 23.98 -5.91 18.91
C GLY A 30 24.45 -5.49 17.51
N GLU A 31 25.17 -6.33 16.74
CA GLU A 31 25.63 -6.05 15.37
C GLU A 31 24.79 -6.79 14.31
N ALA A 32 23.48 -6.53 14.28
CA ALA A 32 22.57 -7.15 13.31
C ALA A 32 22.94 -6.83 11.85
N ASP A 33 23.45 -5.63 11.59
CA ASP A 33 23.82 -5.17 10.25
C ASP A 33 25.04 -5.93 9.68
N ALA A 34 26.06 -6.18 10.50
CA ALA A 34 27.22 -6.98 10.09
C ALA A 34 26.84 -8.44 9.78
N HIS A 35 25.87 -9.00 10.52
CA HIS A 35 25.32 -10.33 10.25
C HIS A 35 24.57 -10.38 8.91
N LEU A 36 23.72 -9.40 8.63
CA LEU A 36 22.97 -9.31 7.38
C LEU A 36 23.88 -9.06 6.18
N GLU A 37 24.90 -8.24 6.32
CA GLU A 37 25.90 -7.99 5.27
C GLU A 37 26.69 -9.27 4.93
N ALA A 38 27.16 -10.00 5.94
CA ALA A 38 27.87 -11.27 5.75
C ALA A 38 26.97 -12.33 5.09
N LEU A 39 25.68 -12.39 5.49
CA LEU A 39 24.69 -13.29 4.90
C LEU A 39 24.39 -12.93 3.44
N SER A 40 24.22 -11.64 3.14
CA SER A 40 23.99 -11.14 1.79
C SER A 40 25.16 -11.44 0.85
N LYS A 41 26.39 -11.12 1.26
CA LYS A 41 27.61 -11.42 0.49
C LYS A 41 27.75 -12.91 0.23
N LEU A 42 27.54 -13.73 1.25
CA LEU A 42 27.63 -15.19 1.13
C LEU A 42 26.55 -15.74 0.18
N SER A 43 25.33 -15.25 0.27
CA SER A 43 24.22 -15.67 -0.60
C SER A 43 24.50 -15.33 -2.06
N MET A 44 24.98 -14.11 -2.35
CA MET A 44 25.32 -13.69 -3.72
C MET A 44 26.46 -14.52 -4.34
N VAL A 45 27.45 -14.91 -3.55
CA VAL A 45 28.58 -15.72 -4.03
C VAL A 45 28.15 -17.18 -4.26
N LEU A 46 27.22 -17.71 -3.44
CA LEU A 46 26.71 -19.08 -3.55
C LEU A 46 25.66 -19.27 -4.66
N MET A 47 25.15 -18.20 -5.28
CA MET A 47 24.28 -18.29 -6.46
C MET A 47 25.00 -18.82 -7.71
N ASP A 48 26.32 -18.79 -7.74
CA ASP A 48 27.13 -19.36 -8.82
C ASP A 48 27.26 -20.89 -8.65
N PRO A 49 26.66 -21.71 -9.54
CA PRO A 49 26.68 -23.17 -9.41
C PRO A 49 28.08 -23.77 -9.49
N ASP A 50 28.96 -23.19 -10.32
CA ASP A 50 30.34 -23.69 -10.51
C ASP A 50 31.17 -23.40 -9.26
N PHE A 51 30.98 -22.22 -8.67
CA PHE A 51 31.61 -21.85 -7.42
C PHE A 51 31.13 -22.73 -6.25
N LYS A 52 29.82 -22.96 -6.14
CA LYS A 52 29.22 -23.87 -5.16
C LYS A 52 29.82 -25.28 -5.26
N ASN A 53 29.97 -25.81 -6.48
CA ASN A 53 30.57 -27.11 -6.73
C ASN A 53 32.06 -27.15 -6.38
N ALA A 54 32.79 -26.06 -6.62
CA ALA A 54 34.19 -25.93 -6.22
C ALA A 54 34.36 -25.96 -4.69
N LEU A 55 33.50 -25.26 -3.97
CA LEU A 55 33.49 -25.26 -2.50
C LEU A 55 33.17 -26.64 -1.90
N VAL A 56 32.26 -27.41 -2.52
CA VAL A 56 31.93 -28.78 -2.07
C VAL A 56 33.12 -29.72 -2.31
N LYS A 57 33.90 -29.53 -3.39
CA LYS A 57 35.07 -30.35 -3.75
C LYS A 57 36.35 -29.98 -2.98
N ALA A 58 36.41 -28.84 -2.31
CA ALA A 58 37.57 -28.39 -1.56
C ALA A 58 37.92 -29.35 -0.40
N LYS A 59 39.14 -29.87 -0.42
CA LYS A 59 39.60 -30.90 0.55
C LYS A 59 40.15 -30.32 1.84
N THR A 60 40.68 -29.09 1.81
CA THR A 60 41.26 -28.43 2.98
C THR A 60 40.54 -27.13 3.32
N ALA A 61 40.73 -26.67 4.57
CA ALA A 61 40.17 -25.40 5.03
C ALA A 61 40.80 -24.21 4.29
N ASP A 62 42.10 -24.29 3.98
CA ASP A 62 42.82 -23.20 3.31
C ASP A 62 42.41 -23.08 1.84
N GLU A 63 42.19 -24.21 1.15
CA GLU A 63 41.67 -24.22 -0.22
C GLU A 63 40.29 -23.61 -0.29
N PHE A 64 39.42 -23.93 0.66
CA PHE A 64 38.07 -23.37 0.75
C PHE A 64 38.10 -21.86 1.02
N LEU A 65 38.90 -21.38 1.98
CA LEU A 65 39.03 -19.97 2.28
C LEU A 65 39.64 -19.21 1.10
N LYS A 66 40.60 -19.82 0.39
CA LYS A 66 41.18 -19.23 -0.81
C LYS A 66 40.13 -19.04 -1.89
N LEU A 67 39.27 -20.03 -2.16
CA LEU A 67 38.20 -19.92 -3.13
C LEU A 67 37.22 -18.78 -2.78
N ILE A 68 36.87 -18.62 -1.50
CA ILE A 68 36.01 -17.51 -1.07
C ILE A 68 36.70 -16.17 -1.26
N ASN A 69 37.94 -16.02 -0.79
CA ASN A 69 38.68 -14.77 -0.88
C ASN A 69 38.95 -14.37 -2.34
N ASP A 70 39.28 -15.33 -3.21
CA ASP A 70 39.48 -15.08 -4.65
C ASP A 70 38.19 -14.62 -5.31
N LYS A 71 37.03 -15.23 -4.96
CA LYS A 71 35.72 -14.84 -5.50
C LYS A 71 35.22 -13.51 -4.94
N GLU A 72 35.50 -13.20 -3.67
CA GLU A 72 35.23 -11.88 -3.09
C GLU A 72 36.12 -10.81 -3.76
N ALA A 73 37.39 -11.08 -3.99
CA ALA A 73 38.29 -10.18 -4.67
C ALA A 73 37.86 -9.89 -6.11
N ASP A 74 37.39 -10.89 -6.85
CA ASP A 74 36.91 -10.74 -8.23
C ASP A 74 35.62 -9.93 -8.30
N ARG A 75 34.73 -10.08 -7.33
CA ARG A 75 33.36 -9.49 -7.39
C ARG A 75 33.23 -8.19 -6.59
N PHE A 76 34.11 -7.94 -5.62
CA PHE A 76 34.05 -6.78 -4.72
C PHE A 76 35.34 -5.95 -4.72
N ALA A 77 36.33 -6.25 -5.59
CA ALA A 77 37.53 -5.45 -5.73
C ALA A 77 37.26 -4.15 -6.51
N PRO A 78 37.86 -3.01 -6.12
CA PRO A 78 37.76 -1.78 -6.91
C PRO A 78 38.49 -1.98 -8.25
N ALA A 79 37.79 -1.58 -9.34
CA ALA A 79 38.32 -1.66 -10.70
C ALA A 79 39.64 -0.89 -10.82
N LYS A 80 40.73 -1.56 -11.29
CA LYS A 80 41.97 -0.91 -11.72
C LYS A 80 41.77 -0.34 -13.12
N GLU A 81 42.06 0.95 -13.27
CA GLU A 81 42.26 1.59 -14.56
C GLU A 81 43.44 0.94 -15.29
N ASP A 82 43.24 0.49 -16.51
CA ASP A 82 44.28 0.45 -17.51
C ASP A 82 43.72 0.66 -18.91
N GLY A 83 44.43 1.51 -19.64
CA GLY A 83 44.02 2.09 -20.88
C GLY A 83 44.32 1.28 -22.14
N ASP A 84 43.66 1.68 -23.14
CA ASP A 84 44.03 1.75 -24.56
C ASP A 84 43.73 0.60 -25.53
N LYS A 85 42.97 0.99 -26.55
CA LYS A 85 42.98 0.63 -27.98
C LYS A 85 42.07 -0.48 -28.56
N LYS A 86 41.08 0.09 -29.30
CA LYS A 86 40.71 -0.23 -30.70
C LYS A 86 40.35 -1.67 -31.14
N ASN A 87 39.16 -1.89 -31.55
CA ASN A 87 38.63 -2.04 -32.93
C ASN A 87 37.32 -2.84 -32.98
N SER A 88 36.41 -2.33 -33.79
CA SER A 88 35.08 -2.87 -34.12
C SER A 88 35.13 -3.99 -35.18
N PRO A 89 33.97 -4.47 -35.69
CA PRO A 89 33.15 -5.60 -35.31
C PRO A 89 33.20 -6.73 -36.37
N PRO A 90 32.41 -7.80 -36.36
CA PRO A 90 31.01 -7.82 -36.72
C PRO A 90 30.07 -8.92 -36.12
N GLU A 91 28.83 -8.56 -36.02
CA GLU A 91 27.59 -9.26 -36.50
C GLU A 91 27.12 -10.62 -35.97
N LYS A 92 25.85 -10.58 -35.49
CA LYS A 92 24.74 -11.57 -35.50
C LYS A 92 24.78 -12.76 -34.54
N THR A 93 23.87 -12.85 -33.63
CA THR A 93 22.50 -13.41 -33.80
C THR A 93 21.68 -13.23 -32.53
N ALA A 94 20.38 -13.10 -32.72
CA ALA A 94 19.35 -12.88 -31.73
C ALA A 94 19.13 -14.09 -30.83
N GLU A 95 18.93 -13.85 -29.54
CA GLU A 95 17.96 -14.58 -28.73
C GLU A 95 17.50 -13.71 -27.53
N MET A 96 16.22 -13.87 -27.21
CA MET A 96 15.47 -13.06 -26.27
C MET A 96 15.88 -13.37 -24.83
N ASP A 97 16.26 -12.33 -24.06
CA ASP A 97 16.22 -12.41 -22.61
C ASP A 97 15.61 -11.12 -22.03
N ALA A 98 14.69 -11.33 -21.13
CA ALA A 98 14.01 -10.28 -20.39
C ALA A 98 15.00 -9.63 -19.40
N GLU A 99 15.56 -8.48 -19.73
CA GLU A 99 16.33 -7.68 -18.78
C GLU A 99 15.39 -6.78 -17.98
N GLU A 100 15.23 -7.14 -16.72
CA GLU A 100 14.91 -6.21 -15.65
C GLU A 100 16.04 -5.17 -15.56
N ASN A 101 15.71 -3.95 -15.91
CA ASN A 101 16.64 -2.82 -15.82
C ASN A 101 16.74 -2.35 -14.37
N ASN A 102 17.60 -3.00 -13.61
CA ASN A 102 17.99 -2.57 -12.25
C ASN A 102 19.32 -1.84 -12.34
N THR A 103 19.29 -0.56 -12.73
CA THR A 103 20.46 0.31 -12.64
C THR A 103 20.69 0.73 -11.18
N ALA A 104 21.33 -0.15 -10.40
CA ALA A 104 21.95 0.25 -9.16
C ALA A 104 23.24 1.01 -9.50
N ALA A 105 23.20 2.32 -9.30
CA ALA A 105 24.41 3.14 -9.33
C ALA A 105 25.27 2.79 -8.10
N THR A 106 26.30 1.98 -8.30
CA THR A 106 27.37 1.75 -7.33
C THR A 106 28.18 3.03 -7.14
N GLY A 107 28.00 3.67 -5.98
CA GLY A 107 28.81 4.80 -5.56
C GLY A 107 30.14 4.34 -4.95
N SER A 108 31.23 4.78 -5.55
CA SER A 108 32.56 4.72 -4.98
C SER A 108 32.67 5.60 -3.72
N ASN A 109 33.26 5.05 -2.66
CA ASN A 109 33.70 5.81 -1.49
C ASN A 109 34.85 6.76 -1.91
N ASP A 110 34.52 8.04 -2.00
CA ASP A 110 35.51 9.10 -1.96
C ASP A 110 35.23 9.94 -0.71
N ALA A 111 36.13 9.83 0.25
CA ALA A 111 36.08 10.60 1.49
C ALA A 111 36.40 12.06 1.15
N GLY A 112 35.36 12.91 0.99
CA GLY A 112 35.59 14.33 0.86
C GLY A 112 34.45 15.20 0.31
N GLN A 113 33.47 14.66 -0.43
CA GLN A 113 32.30 15.46 -0.85
C GLN A 113 31.04 14.59 -0.83
N ALA A 114 30.01 15.04 -0.11
CA ALA A 114 28.71 14.36 -0.11
C ALA A 114 28.16 14.30 -1.54
N LYS A 115 27.98 13.08 -2.06
CA LYS A 115 27.50 12.83 -3.42
C LYS A 115 26.11 13.41 -3.68
N TYR A 116 25.32 13.55 -2.63
CA TYR A 116 23.95 14.10 -2.67
C TYR A 116 23.83 15.27 -1.69
N ARG A 117 23.45 16.44 -2.24
CA ARG A 117 23.22 17.64 -1.44
C ARG A 117 21.77 17.72 -0.93
N ILE A 118 20.84 17.09 -1.66
CA ILE A 118 19.43 17.04 -1.30
C ILE A 118 19.02 15.58 -1.10
N LEU A 119 18.32 15.33 -0.01
CA LEU A 119 17.74 14.03 0.30
C LEU A 119 16.22 14.11 0.23
N ALA A 120 15.57 12.99 -0.04
CA ALA A 120 14.11 12.94 0.00
C ALA A 120 13.61 11.63 0.61
N VAL A 121 12.43 11.67 1.21
CA VAL A 121 11.67 10.48 1.64
C VAL A 121 10.30 10.52 1.01
N THR A 122 9.91 9.44 0.35
CA THR A 122 8.58 9.32 -0.23
C THR A 122 7.81 8.20 0.43
N ALA A 123 6.55 8.47 0.76
CA ALA A 123 5.67 7.47 1.37
C ALA A 123 4.20 7.76 1.04
N CYS A 124 3.44 6.72 0.68
CA CYS A 124 2.00 6.83 0.58
C CYS A 124 1.31 5.73 1.40
N PRO A 125 0.02 5.86 1.73
CA PRO A 125 -0.68 4.88 2.55
C PRO A 125 -0.64 3.46 2.00
N THR A 126 -0.74 3.29 0.69
CA THR A 126 -0.65 1.98 0.01
C THR A 126 0.79 1.50 -0.19
N GLY A 127 1.77 2.43 -0.18
CA GLY A 127 3.19 2.11 -0.39
C GLY A 127 3.54 1.61 -1.80
N ILE A 128 2.68 1.85 -2.82
CA ILE A 128 2.87 1.33 -4.17
C ILE A 128 3.14 2.50 -5.15
N ALA A 129 2.28 2.74 -6.13
CA ALA A 129 2.53 3.61 -7.28
C ALA A 129 3.00 5.03 -6.92
N HIS A 130 2.28 5.74 -6.05
CA HIS A 130 2.58 7.15 -5.74
C HIS A 130 3.94 7.34 -5.04
N THR A 131 4.34 6.39 -4.19
CA THR A 131 5.65 6.41 -3.52
C THR A 131 6.78 6.38 -4.55
N PHE A 132 6.71 5.44 -5.50
CA PHE A 132 7.76 5.26 -6.51
C PHE A 132 7.73 6.37 -7.57
N MET A 133 6.54 6.84 -7.97
CA MET A 133 6.42 7.96 -8.91
C MET A 133 7.00 9.27 -8.36
N ALA A 134 6.74 9.58 -7.10
CA ALA A 134 7.33 10.74 -6.43
C ALA A 134 8.85 10.61 -6.34
N ALA A 135 9.36 9.42 -5.99
CA ALA A 135 10.79 9.15 -5.92
C ALA A 135 11.47 9.31 -7.28
N GLU A 136 10.92 8.71 -8.34
CA GLU A 136 11.45 8.83 -9.69
C GLU A 136 11.46 10.29 -10.17
N ASN A 137 10.38 11.03 -9.92
CA ASN A 137 10.28 12.41 -10.38
C ASN A 137 11.22 13.36 -9.62
N LEU A 138 11.36 13.20 -8.30
CA LEU A 138 12.33 13.94 -7.50
C LEU A 138 13.77 13.65 -7.95
N SER A 139 14.15 12.38 -8.13
CA SER A 139 15.48 12.01 -8.63
C SER A 139 15.75 12.60 -10.02
N ARG A 140 14.84 12.36 -10.98
CA ARG A 140 14.99 12.83 -12.36
C ARG A 140 15.01 14.35 -12.49
N THR A 141 14.20 15.05 -11.69
CA THR A 141 14.15 16.52 -11.69
C THR A 141 15.40 17.08 -11.04
N GLY A 142 15.89 16.47 -9.96
CA GLY A 142 17.15 16.84 -9.33
C GLY A 142 18.35 16.71 -10.27
N GLU A 143 18.44 15.62 -11.03
CA GLU A 143 19.48 15.43 -12.04
C GLU A 143 19.43 16.51 -13.12
N LYS A 144 18.22 16.84 -13.62
CA LYS A 144 18.04 17.90 -14.64
C LYS A 144 18.45 19.29 -14.15
N LEU A 145 18.24 19.58 -12.87
CA LEU A 145 18.60 20.86 -12.25
C LEU A 145 20.07 20.91 -11.79
N GLY A 146 20.82 19.81 -11.90
CA GLY A 146 22.20 19.72 -11.43
C GLY A 146 22.33 19.48 -9.92
N TYR A 147 21.25 19.13 -9.24
CA TYR A 147 21.19 18.79 -7.82
C TYR A 147 20.74 17.33 -7.65
N PRO A 148 21.66 16.35 -7.69
CA PRO A 148 21.28 14.95 -7.53
C PRO A 148 20.59 14.70 -6.18
N VAL A 149 19.39 14.11 -6.22
CA VAL A 149 18.55 13.82 -5.06
C VAL A 149 18.59 12.32 -4.79
N LYS A 150 19.01 11.91 -3.59
CA LYS A 150 18.82 10.53 -3.12
C LYS A 150 17.45 10.41 -2.46
N VAL A 151 16.66 9.45 -2.91
CA VAL A 151 15.30 9.27 -2.42
C VAL A 151 15.14 7.92 -1.71
N GLU A 152 14.80 7.98 -0.44
CA GLU A 152 14.33 6.83 0.33
C GLU A 152 12.85 6.60 0.05
N THR A 153 12.47 5.37 -0.28
CA THR A 153 11.07 5.02 -0.53
C THR A 153 10.54 4.11 0.58
N ASN A 154 9.46 4.54 1.23
CA ASN A 154 8.75 3.75 2.24
C ASN A 154 7.55 3.07 1.56
N GLY A 155 7.84 2.02 0.79
CA GLY A 155 6.88 1.27 0.00
C GLY A 155 6.13 0.19 0.79
N ALA A 156 5.32 -0.61 0.07
CA ALA A 156 4.63 -1.77 0.62
C ALA A 156 5.61 -2.89 1.01
N ASP A 157 6.71 -3.00 0.27
CA ASP A 157 7.77 -4.00 0.49
C ASP A 157 8.85 -3.53 1.49
N GLY A 158 8.56 -2.47 2.25
CA GLY A 158 9.47 -1.89 3.23
C GLY A 158 10.20 -0.64 2.75
N VAL A 159 11.28 -0.30 3.48
CA VAL A 159 12.13 0.85 3.19
C VAL A 159 13.21 0.47 2.19
N GLN A 160 13.32 1.20 1.08
CA GLN A 160 14.39 1.05 0.10
C GLN A 160 15.24 2.32 0.05
N ASN A 161 16.51 2.20 -0.33
CA ASN A 161 17.48 3.31 -0.42
C ASN A 161 17.59 4.11 0.89
N HIS A 162 17.64 3.41 2.02
CA HIS A 162 17.70 4.03 3.35
C HIS A 162 18.74 5.15 3.42
N LEU A 163 18.36 6.29 4.04
CA LEU A 163 19.24 7.43 4.25
C LEU A 163 20.10 7.21 5.48
N THR A 164 21.42 7.18 5.29
CA THR A 164 22.34 7.01 6.41
C THR A 164 22.48 8.28 7.24
N LYS A 165 23.01 8.14 8.45
CA LYS A 165 23.20 9.28 9.35
C LYS A 165 24.20 10.29 8.77
N GLU A 166 25.27 9.79 8.14
CA GLU A 166 26.29 10.59 7.49
C GLU A 166 25.73 11.38 6.30
N GLU A 167 24.86 10.76 5.49
CA GLU A 167 24.18 11.43 4.39
C GLU A 167 23.26 12.53 4.90
N ILE A 168 22.50 12.26 5.96
CA ILE A 168 21.61 13.24 6.59
C ILE A 168 22.42 14.41 7.16
N GLU A 169 23.55 14.15 7.81
CA GLU A 169 24.43 15.20 8.35
C GLU A 169 25.07 16.05 7.26
N ALA A 170 25.40 15.48 6.11
CA ALA A 170 26.00 16.18 4.97
C ALA A 170 25.01 16.91 4.07
N ALA A 171 23.70 16.61 4.16
CA ALA A 171 22.69 17.19 3.29
C ALA A 171 22.41 18.68 3.60
N ASP A 172 22.22 19.46 2.53
CA ASP A 172 21.79 20.85 2.59
C ASP A 172 20.30 20.99 2.96
N GLY A 173 19.49 19.99 2.59
CA GLY A 173 18.08 19.95 2.94
C GLY A 173 17.40 18.63 2.57
N ILE A 174 16.21 18.43 3.15
CA ILE A 174 15.48 17.16 3.08
C ILE A 174 14.04 17.44 2.65
N ILE A 175 13.55 16.69 1.67
CA ILE A 175 12.16 16.75 1.19
C ILE A 175 11.41 15.52 1.70
N ILE A 176 10.38 15.71 2.50
CA ILE A 176 9.47 14.65 2.96
C ILE A 176 8.18 14.75 2.14
N ALA A 177 8.08 13.97 1.07
CA ALA A 177 6.89 13.89 0.23
C ALA A 177 6.05 12.67 0.66
N ALA A 178 5.25 12.81 1.71
CA ALA A 178 4.61 11.68 2.37
C ALA A 178 3.18 11.98 2.84
N ASP A 179 2.27 11.00 2.62
CA ASP A 179 0.90 10.98 3.14
C ASP A 179 0.73 9.97 4.29
N LYS A 180 1.82 9.36 4.77
CA LYS A 180 1.86 8.55 5.99
C LYS A 180 3.01 9.01 6.89
N ASN A 181 2.99 8.58 8.14
CA ASN A 181 4.04 8.96 9.09
C ASN A 181 5.41 8.39 8.68
N VAL A 182 6.42 9.27 8.67
CA VAL A 182 7.83 8.97 8.44
C VAL A 182 8.57 9.17 9.76
N GLU A 183 9.65 8.43 9.98
CA GLU A 183 10.50 8.60 11.17
C GLU A 183 11.26 9.92 11.09
N MET A 184 10.67 10.97 11.67
CA MET A 184 11.16 12.34 11.58
C MET A 184 12.31 12.66 12.55
N ALA A 185 12.46 11.88 13.64
CA ALA A 185 13.45 12.14 14.70
C ALA A 185 14.90 12.23 14.15
N ARG A 186 15.22 11.44 13.13
CA ARG A 186 16.54 11.39 12.47
C ARG A 186 16.91 12.67 11.70
N PHE A 187 15.93 13.53 11.41
CA PHE A 187 16.13 14.79 10.68
C PHE A 187 16.19 16.02 11.61
N ASN A 188 16.32 15.81 12.92
CA ASN A 188 16.40 16.90 13.89
C ASN A 188 17.56 17.86 13.60
N GLY A 189 17.28 19.17 13.57
CA GLY A 189 18.25 20.22 13.29
C GLY A 189 18.57 20.45 11.80
N LYS A 190 17.88 19.73 10.87
CA LYS A 190 18.06 19.88 9.41
C LYS A 190 16.97 20.74 8.78
N PRO A 191 17.27 21.44 7.67
CA PRO A 191 16.25 22.08 6.85
C PRO A 191 15.36 21.01 6.20
N VAL A 192 14.04 21.01 6.49
CA VAL A 192 13.09 19.99 6.01
C VAL A 192 11.86 20.65 5.41
N ILE A 193 11.51 20.25 4.19
CA ILE A 193 10.21 20.57 3.59
C ILE A 193 9.31 19.36 3.71
N ILE A 194 8.14 19.53 4.33
CA ILE A 194 7.11 18.49 4.44
C ILE A 194 6.00 18.82 3.44
N ALA A 195 5.73 17.89 2.54
CA ALA A 195 4.74 18.03 1.50
C ALA A 195 3.95 16.71 1.31
N PRO A 196 2.75 16.73 0.72
CA PRO A 196 2.06 15.52 0.32
C PRO A 196 2.83 14.80 -0.80
N VAL A 197 2.64 13.48 -0.92
CA VAL A 197 3.30 12.68 -1.96
C VAL A 197 2.97 13.17 -3.38
N SER A 198 1.78 13.73 -3.58
CA SER A 198 1.35 14.36 -4.84
C SER A 198 2.23 15.53 -5.26
N ASP A 199 2.74 16.31 -4.32
CA ASP A 199 3.63 17.43 -4.63
C ASP A 199 5.02 16.92 -5.05
N GLY A 200 5.49 15.79 -4.50
CA GLY A 200 6.67 15.09 -5.01
C GLY A 200 6.51 14.62 -6.46
N ILE A 201 5.26 14.31 -6.88
CA ILE A 201 4.96 13.92 -8.26
C ILE A 201 4.84 15.14 -9.17
N HIS A 202 4.14 16.21 -8.76
CA HIS A 202 3.75 17.30 -9.66
C HIS A 202 4.56 18.58 -9.50
N LYS A 203 5.22 18.78 -8.35
CA LYS A 203 5.93 20.00 -7.97
C LYS A 203 7.38 19.74 -7.53
N ALA A 204 7.98 18.66 -8.00
CA ALA A 204 9.35 18.28 -7.63
C ALA A 204 10.37 19.42 -7.87
N GLU A 205 10.23 20.16 -8.98
CA GLU A 205 11.09 21.30 -9.30
C GLU A 205 10.96 22.44 -8.28
N GLU A 206 9.72 22.76 -7.86
CA GLU A 206 9.46 23.80 -6.85
C GLU A 206 10.06 23.42 -5.49
N LEU A 207 9.91 22.14 -5.07
CA LEU A 207 10.44 21.65 -3.81
C LEU A 207 11.97 21.68 -3.78
N ILE A 208 12.63 21.29 -4.87
CA ILE A 208 14.09 21.31 -5.00
C ILE A 208 14.61 22.75 -4.98
N LYS A 209 13.97 23.66 -5.72
CA LYS A 209 14.35 25.08 -5.73
C LYS A 209 14.19 25.76 -4.37
N LYS A 210 13.19 25.41 -3.58
CA LYS A 210 13.02 25.90 -2.20
C LYS A 210 14.16 25.46 -1.27
N ILE A 211 14.66 24.22 -1.42
CA ILE A 211 15.85 23.79 -0.68
C ILE A 211 17.07 24.61 -1.11
N GLU A 212 17.27 24.78 -2.43
CA GLU A 212 18.38 25.56 -3.00
C GLU A 212 18.37 27.03 -2.52
N ALA A 213 17.18 27.63 -2.48
CA ALA A 213 17.00 29.00 -2.01
C ALA A 213 17.17 29.19 -0.49
N GLY A 214 17.34 28.09 0.27
CA GLY A 214 17.43 28.12 1.73
C GLY A 214 16.10 28.45 2.43
N GLU A 215 14.97 28.26 1.74
CA GLU A 215 13.63 28.55 2.27
C GLU A 215 13.06 27.42 3.14
N ALA A 216 13.79 26.30 3.27
CA ALA A 216 13.35 25.18 4.07
C ALA A 216 13.49 25.48 5.57
N PRO A 217 12.43 25.32 6.38
CA PRO A 217 12.49 25.52 7.82
C PRO A 217 13.38 24.46 8.48
N ILE A 218 14.11 24.84 9.54
CA ILE A 218 14.88 23.88 10.32
C ILE A 218 13.90 23.05 11.17
N TYR A 219 13.97 21.73 11.01
CA TYR A 219 13.12 20.81 11.76
C TYR A 219 13.71 20.55 13.15
N HIS A 220 12.92 20.79 14.19
CA HIS A 220 13.28 20.48 15.58
C HIS A 220 12.38 19.37 16.10
N HIS A 221 13.00 18.23 16.44
CA HIS A 221 12.28 17.13 17.09
C HIS A 221 12.25 17.38 18.60
N ALA A 222 11.06 17.60 19.16
CA ALA A 222 10.92 17.75 20.62
C ALA A 222 11.25 16.41 21.30
N ALA A 223 12.22 16.43 22.21
CA ALA A 223 12.74 15.24 22.90
C ALA A 223 11.80 14.67 23.98
N ASP A 224 10.56 15.14 24.07
CA ASP A 224 9.53 14.61 24.98
C ASP A 224 8.29 14.21 24.16
N GLY A 225 7.95 12.94 24.21
CA GLY A 225 6.77 12.17 23.77
C GLY A 225 5.51 12.86 23.25
N GLY A 226 5.65 13.85 22.40
CA GLY A 226 4.57 14.51 21.69
C GLY A 226 4.97 14.70 20.23
N ALA A 227 4.09 14.36 19.32
CA ALA A 227 4.25 14.68 17.92
C ALA A 227 4.61 16.16 17.79
N GLY A 228 5.85 16.43 17.35
CA GLY A 228 6.33 17.78 17.16
C GLY A 228 5.51 18.46 16.06
N GLU A 229 4.54 19.27 16.47
CA GLU A 229 3.97 20.29 15.62
C GLU A 229 5.09 21.30 15.34
N THR A 230 5.71 21.20 14.17
CA THR A 230 6.41 22.35 13.61
C THR A 230 5.36 23.42 13.36
N GLU A 231 5.37 24.44 14.19
CA GLU A 231 4.80 25.75 13.86
C GLU A 231 5.55 26.32 12.63
N SER A 232 5.17 25.90 11.47
CA SER A 232 5.29 26.63 10.23
C SER A 232 3.87 26.84 9.73
N ALA A 233 3.39 28.02 10.03
CA ALA A 233 2.21 28.72 9.64
C ALA A 233 1.59 28.32 8.29
N ASP A 234 0.87 27.23 8.27
CA ASP A 234 -0.42 27.09 7.63
C ASP A 234 -1.18 26.13 8.54
N LYS A 235 -2.25 26.62 9.17
CA LYS A 235 -3.18 25.80 9.94
C LYS A 235 -3.51 24.59 9.07
N GLU A 236 -2.97 23.41 9.41
CA GLU A 236 -3.36 22.16 8.75
C GLU A 236 -4.88 22.15 8.78
N ASN A 237 -5.51 22.26 7.62
CA ASN A 237 -6.95 22.34 7.53
C ASN A 237 -7.50 21.11 8.26
N LEU A 238 -8.37 21.30 9.27
CA LEU A 238 -8.97 20.23 10.07
C LEU A 238 -9.41 19.04 9.19
N GLY A 239 -9.94 19.35 7.99
CA GLY A 239 -10.32 18.33 7.00
C GLY A 239 -9.15 17.48 6.49
N ARG A 240 -7.95 18.08 6.34
CA ARG A 240 -6.75 17.34 5.89
C ARG A 240 -6.23 16.41 6.99
N SER A 241 -6.25 16.86 8.24
CA SER A 241 -5.86 16.03 9.40
C SER A 241 -6.82 14.83 9.55
N ILE A 242 -8.13 15.06 9.51
CA ILE A 242 -9.15 13.99 9.54
C ILE A 242 -8.92 13.00 8.39
N TYR A 243 -8.71 13.49 7.17
CA TYR A 243 -8.43 12.65 6.00
C TYR A 243 -7.17 11.78 6.19
N LYS A 244 -6.08 12.35 6.69
CA LYS A 244 -4.82 11.63 6.97
C LYS A 244 -5.03 10.47 7.94
N HIS A 245 -5.71 10.71 9.06
CA HIS A 245 -6.00 9.69 10.06
C HIS A 245 -6.94 8.61 9.51
N LEU A 246 -7.98 9.01 8.76
CA LEU A 246 -8.89 8.09 8.10
C LEU A 246 -8.16 7.18 7.12
N MET A 247 -7.32 7.76 6.25
CA MET A 247 -6.57 7.00 5.25
C MET A 247 -5.55 6.04 5.86
N ASN A 248 -4.96 6.39 7.00
CA ASN A 248 -4.12 5.46 7.74
C ASN A 248 -4.91 4.22 8.20
N GLY A 249 -6.10 4.40 8.78
CA GLY A 249 -7.00 3.31 9.16
C GLY A 249 -7.42 2.45 7.96
N VAL A 250 -7.86 3.09 6.87
CA VAL A 250 -8.28 2.41 5.64
C VAL A 250 -7.16 1.56 5.04
N SER A 251 -5.94 2.09 4.97
CA SER A 251 -4.80 1.37 4.37
C SER A 251 -4.45 0.09 5.11
N HIS A 252 -4.51 0.12 6.45
CA HIS A 252 -4.24 -1.06 7.27
C HIS A 252 -5.41 -2.07 7.29
N MET A 253 -6.63 -1.60 7.05
CA MET A 253 -7.83 -2.43 6.92
C MET A 253 -7.82 -3.25 5.61
N LEU A 254 -7.30 -2.68 4.51
CA LEU A 254 -7.39 -3.25 3.17
C LEU A 254 -6.91 -4.71 3.06
N PRO A 255 -5.76 -5.14 3.62
CA PRO A 255 -5.32 -6.54 3.53
C PRO A 255 -6.32 -7.53 4.12
N PHE A 256 -6.99 -7.19 5.22
CA PHE A 256 -8.01 -8.03 5.85
C PHE A 256 -9.26 -8.14 4.97
N VAL A 257 -9.66 -7.03 4.38
CA VAL A 257 -10.80 -6.93 3.47
C VAL A 257 -10.54 -7.73 2.18
N ILE A 258 -9.37 -7.55 1.58
CA ILE A 258 -8.98 -8.25 0.34
C ILE A 258 -8.80 -9.74 0.59
N GLY A 259 -7.99 -10.12 1.56
CA GLY A 259 -7.72 -11.51 1.89
C GLY A 259 -8.98 -12.25 2.32
N GLY A 260 -9.76 -11.67 3.23
CA GLY A 260 -11.03 -12.24 3.68
C GLY A 260 -12.05 -12.37 2.54
N GLY A 261 -12.19 -11.34 1.70
CA GLY A 261 -13.08 -11.36 0.55
C GLY A 261 -12.72 -12.42 -0.49
N ILE A 262 -11.44 -12.59 -0.80
CA ILE A 262 -10.97 -13.63 -1.73
C ILE A 262 -11.24 -15.04 -1.15
N LEU A 263 -10.96 -15.28 0.13
CA LEU A 263 -11.24 -16.57 0.77
C LEU A 263 -12.73 -16.90 0.75
N ILE A 264 -13.61 -15.92 1.00
CA ILE A 264 -15.07 -16.10 0.88
C ILE A 264 -15.45 -16.43 -0.57
N ALA A 265 -14.86 -15.76 -1.56
CA ALA A 265 -15.12 -16.03 -2.97
C ALA A 265 -14.68 -17.45 -3.39
N LEU A 266 -13.50 -17.88 -2.92
CA LEU A 266 -13.00 -19.26 -3.15
C LEU A 266 -13.90 -20.30 -2.48
N ALA A 267 -14.47 -19.98 -1.31
CA ALA A 267 -15.45 -20.87 -0.69
C ALA A 267 -16.65 -21.14 -1.57
N PHE A 268 -17.20 -20.10 -2.21
CA PHE A 268 -18.29 -20.27 -3.19
C PHE A 268 -17.84 -21.00 -4.47
N LEU A 269 -16.59 -20.82 -4.89
CA LEU A 269 -16.04 -21.49 -6.07
C LEU A 269 -15.85 -22.99 -5.88
N PHE A 270 -15.43 -23.41 -4.66
CA PHE A 270 -15.17 -24.81 -4.32
C PHE A 270 -16.34 -25.53 -3.67
N ASP A 271 -17.51 -24.88 -3.56
CA ASP A 271 -18.70 -25.47 -2.97
C ASP A 271 -19.66 -25.98 -4.04
N ASP A 272 -20.48 -26.95 -3.68
CA ASP A 272 -21.50 -27.52 -4.54
C ASP A 272 -22.89 -26.98 -4.19
N TYR A 273 -23.40 -26.11 -5.05
CA TYR A 273 -24.75 -25.50 -4.90
C TYR A 273 -25.87 -26.55 -4.86
N SER A 274 -25.67 -27.71 -5.47
CA SER A 274 -26.70 -28.76 -5.58
C SER A 274 -26.99 -29.47 -4.27
N LEU A 275 -26.05 -29.44 -3.29
CA LEU A 275 -26.19 -30.13 -2.01
C LEU A 275 -27.22 -29.42 -1.12
N ASP A 276 -27.02 -28.15 -0.87
CA ASP A 276 -27.97 -27.30 -0.15
C ASP A 276 -27.82 -25.82 -0.59
N PRO A 277 -28.72 -25.32 -1.44
CA PRO A 277 -28.66 -23.93 -1.90
C PRO A 277 -28.71 -22.90 -0.78
N ALA A 278 -29.35 -23.21 0.35
CA ALA A 278 -29.45 -22.28 1.48
C ALA A 278 -28.13 -22.13 2.24
N ASN A 279 -27.29 -23.18 2.23
CA ASN A 279 -25.97 -23.20 2.85
C ASN A 279 -24.81 -23.06 1.86
N PHE A 280 -25.08 -22.58 0.65
CA PHE A 280 -24.05 -22.41 -0.39
C PHE A 280 -22.85 -21.59 0.12
N GLY A 281 -21.68 -22.13 -0.12
CA GLY A 281 -20.40 -21.65 0.42
C GLY A 281 -19.96 -22.35 1.73
N LYS A 282 -20.80 -23.28 2.26
CA LYS A 282 -20.51 -24.06 3.50
C LYS A 282 -20.89 -25.55 3.37
N ASN A 283 -21.33 -26.03 2.20
CA ASN A 283 -21.81 -27.38 2.01
C ASN A 283 -20.68 -28.42 2.07
N THR A 284 -19.49 -28.07 1.60
CA THR A 284 -18.31 -28.93 1.65
C THR A 284 -17.36 -28.52 2.77
N PRO A 285 -16.59 -29.44 3.37
CA PRO A 285 -15.66 -29.11 4.46
C PRO A 285 -14.63 -28.04 4.06
N LEU A 286 -14.11 -28.07 2.82
CA LEU A 286 -13.17 -27.09 2.31
C LEU A 286 -13.83 -25.71 2.17
N ALA A 287 -15.02 -25.65 1.58
CA ALA A 287 -15.77 -24.40 1.44
C ALA A 287 -16.10 -23.80 2.81
N ALA A 288 -16.60 -24.61 3.74
CA ALA A 288 -16.90 -24.18 5.09
C ALA A 288 -15.66 -23.62 5.81
N TYR A 289 -14.50 -24.26 5.65
CA TYR A 289 -13.24 -23.79 6.22
C TYR A 289 -12.83 -22.43 5.62
N LEU A 290 -12.77 -22.34 4.29
CA LEU A 290 -12.39 -21.11 3.57
C LEU A 290 -13.32 -19.94 3.94
N LYS A 291 -14.64 -20.21 3.96
CA LYS A 291 -15.63 -19.19 4.33
C LYS A 291 -15.46 -18.74 5.77
N THR A 292 -15.25 -19.65 6.69
CA THR A 292 -15.08 -19.31 8.11
C THR A 292 -13.82 -18.45 8.31
N VAL A 293 -12.68 -18.83 7.73
CA VAL A 293 -11.44 -18.05 7.82
C VAL A 293 -11.63 -16.68 7.16
N GLY A 294 -12.27 -16.64 5.98
CA GLY A 294 -12.56 -15.41 5.26
C GLY A 294 -13.49 -14.48 6.05
N GLU A 295 -14.54 -15.00 6.66
CA GLU A 295 -15.46 -14.22 7.50
C GLU A 295 -14.76 -13.67 8.76
N GLN A 296 -13.83 -14.42 9.38
CA GLN A 296 -13.04 -13.92 10.51
C GLN A 296 -12.09 -12.79 10.07
N ALA A 297 -11.37 -12.97 8.95
CA ALA A 297 -10.50 -11.93 8.41
C ALA A 297 -11.28 -10.67 8.06
N PHE A 298 -12.41 -10.81 7.33
CA PHE A 298 -13.29 -9.70 6.99
C PHE A 298 -13.89 -9.05 8.26
N GLY A 299 -14.21 -9.85 9.26
CA GLY A 299 -14.71 -9.39 10.54
C GLY A 299 -13.75 -8.50 11.34
N MET A 300 -12.45 -8.54 11.02
CA MET A 300 -11.44 -7.65 11.61
C MET A 300 -11.42 -6.25 10.97
N MET A 301 -12.14 -6.03 9.85
CA MET A 301 -12.18 -4.76 9.13
C MET A 301 -12.41 -3.57 10.04
N LEU A 302 -13.48 -3.59 10.81
CA LEU A 302 -13.89 -2.46 11.66
C LEU A 302 -12.96 -2.22 12.87
N PRO A 303 -12.55 -3.24 13.63
CA PRO A 303 -11.55 -3.08 14.69
C PRO A 303 -10.22 -2.54 14.17
N VAL A 304 -9.73 -3.04 13.01
CA VAL A 304 -8.48 -2.58 12.39
C VAL A 304 -8.59 -1.13 11.95
N LEU A 305 -9.66 -0.76 11.25
CA LEU A 305 -9.93 0.63 10.85
C LEU A 305 -9.82 1.57 12.05
N SER A 306 -10.60 1.29 13.09
CA SER A 306 -10.69 2.09 14.31
C SER A 306 -9.35 2.15 15.05
N GLY A 307 -8.67 1.01 15.19
CA GLY A 307 -7.37 0.90 15.89
C GLY A 307 -6.29 1.75 15.22
N PHE A 308 -6.17 1.69 13.89
CA PHE A 308 -5.15 2.43 13.16
C PHE A 308 -5.49 3.91 12.96
N ILE A 309 -6.77 4.32 12.97
CA ILE A 309 -7.15 5.72 13.13
C ILE A 309 -6.64 6.25 14.48
N ALA A 310 -6.96 5.56 15.58
CA ALA A 310 -6.54 5.96 16.92
C ALA A 310 -5.00 5.94 17.09
N MET A 311 -4.31 4.98 16.48
CA MET A 311 -2.86 4.93 16.44
C MET A 311 -2.26 6.11 15.67
N SER A 312 -2.86 6.50 14.56
CA SER A 312 -2.41 7.66 13.78
C SER A 312 -2.55 8.99 14.54
N ILE A 313 -3.46 9.06 15.53
CA ILE A 313 -3.69 10.25 16.36
C ILE A 313 -2.80 10.24 17.60
N ALA A 314 -2.68 9.09 18.29
CA ALA A 314 -2.11 9.00 19.64
C ALA A 314 -0.98 7.96 19.78
N ASP A 315 -0.41 7.49 18.67
CA ASP A 315 0.63 6.47 18.59
C ASP A 315 0.20 5.10 19.19
N ARG A 316 1.17 4.29 19.59
CA ARG A 316 0.96 2.92 20.09
C ARG A 316 -0.12 2.79 21.17
N PRO A 317 -0.24 3.71 22.17
CA PRO A 317 -1.31 3.60 23.17
C PRO A 317 -2.72 3.72 22.58
N GLY A 318 -2.88 4.43 21.45
CA GLY A 318 -4.16 4.56 20.76
C GLY A 318 -4.64 3.26 20.12
N LEU A 319 -3.72 2.41 19.66
CA LEU A 319 -4.05 1.20 18.89
C LEU A 319 -5.04 0.28 19.62
N ALA A 320 -4.71 -0.17 20.83
CA ALA A 320 -5.55 -1.09 21.60
C ALA A 320 -6.92 -0.48 21.93
N VAL A 321 -6.94 0.81 22.29
CA VAL A 321 -8.15 1.56 22.61
C VAL A 321 -9.06 1.67 21.40
N GLY A 322 -8.51 2.06 20.23
CA GLY A 322 -9.28 2.12 18.99
C GLY A 322 -9.79 0.74 18.55
N PHE A 323 -8.98 -0.32 18.66
CA PHE A 323 -9.42 -1.69 18.34
C PHE A 323 -10.65 -2.11 19.15
N VAL A 324 -10.63 -1.89 20.46
CA VAL A 324 -11.77 -2.25 21.32
C VAL A 324 -12.97 -1.34 21.03
N GLY A 325 -12.77 -0.03 20.82
CA GLY A 325 -13.85 0.86 20.41
C GLY A 325 -14.53 0.42 19.12
N GLY A 326 -13.73 0.04 18.10
CA GLY A 326 -14.25 -0.50 16.84
C GLY A 326 -14.97 -1.84 16.99
N LEU A 327 -14.53 -2.69 17.91
CA LEU A 327 -15.21 -3.94 18.22
C LEU A 327 -16.57 -3.69 18.91
N VAL A 328 -16.62 -2.78 19.89
CA VAL A 328 -17.86 -2.36 20.57
C VAL A 328 -18.85 -1.78 19.59
N ALA A 329 -18.41 -0.96 18.65
CA ALA A 329 -19.23 -0.42 17.57
C ALA A 329 -19.76 -1.54 16.64
N LYS A 330 -18.87 -2.45 16.21
CA LYS A 330 -19.23 -3.61 15.37
C LYS A 330 -20.30 -4.49 16.03
N MET A 331 -20.17 -4.74 17.35
CA MET A 331 -21.12 -5.54 18.09
C MET A 331 -22.47 -4.83 18.30
N GLY A 332 -22.51 -3.51 18.11
CA GLY A 332 -23.71 -2.73 18.39
C GLY A 332 -24.11 -2.76 19.87
N MET A 333 -23.12 -2.77 20.77
CA MET A 333 -23.35 -2.82 22.21
C MET A 333 -24.13 -1.61 22.70
N THR A 334 -25.09 -1.86 23.59
CA THR A 334 -25.81 -0.84 24.35
C THR A 334 -25.79 -1.19 25.83
N PHE A 335 -26.13 -0.27 26.73
CA PHE A 335 -26.23 -0.59 28.15
C PHE A 335 -27.38 -1.55 28.46
N ALA A 336 -28.42 -1.54 27.62
CA ALA A 336 -29.54 -2.47 27.77
C ALA A 336 -29.17 -3.88 27.28
N ASN A 337 -28.32 -3.96 26.24
CA ASN A 337 -27.82 -5.22 25.69
C ASN A 337 -26.32 -5.19 25.52
N PRO A 338 -25.52 -5.52 26.54
CA PRO A 338 -24.07 -5.56 26.47
C PRO A 338 -23.53 -6.66 25.54
N ALA A 339 -24.31 -7.67 25.20
CA ALA A 339 -23.94 -8.69 24.23
C ALA A 339 -23.98 -8.17 22.80
N GLY A 340 -24.67 -7.05 22.56
CA GLY A 340 -24.82 -6.45 21.26
C GLY A 340 -25.94 -7.06 20.41
N GLY A 341 -26.07 -6.61 19.18
CA GLY A 341 -27.02 -7.14 18.20
C GLY A 341 -28.27 -6.30 17.98
N ASP A 342 -28.58 -5.36 18.86
CA ASP A 342 -29.80 -4.53 18.77
C ASP A 342 -29.61 -3.29 17.89
N VAL A 343 -28.37 -2.86 17.70
CA VAL A 343 -28.03 -1.60 17.01
C VAL A 343 -26.96 -1.85 15.95
N ASN A 344 -27.21 -1.39 14.76
CA ASN A 344 -26.22 -1.42 13.67
C ASN A 344 -25.41 -0.13 13.62
N ALA A 345 -24.44 0.04 14.52
CA ALA A 345 -23.51 1.17 14.47
C ALA A 345 -22.44 1.02 13.38
N GLY A 346 -22.13 -0.22 13.01
CA GLY A 346 -21.36 -0.64 11.84
C GLY A 346 -20.09 0.14 11.55
N PHE A 347 -19.91 0.46 10.26
CA PHE A 347 -18.72 1.16 9.77
C PHE A 347 -18.57 2.58 10.35
N LEU A 348 -19.67 3.34 10.38
CA LEU A 348 -19.67 4.72 10.89
C LEU A 348 -19.34 4.75 12.39
N GLY A 349 -19.88 3.80 13.15
CA GLY A 349 -19.57 3.66 14.58
C GLY A 349 -18.10 3.35 14.84
N ALA A 350 -17.51 2.43 14.07
CA ALA A 350 -16.10 2.08 14.18
C ALA A 350 -15.18 3.25 13.79
N LEU A 351 -15.55 4.01 12.77
CA LEU A 351 -14.83 5.21 12.36
C LEU A 351 -14.81 6.25 13.48
N LEU A 352 -15.96 6.57 14.05
CA LEU A 352 -16.07 7.50 15.18
C LEU A 352 -15.31 7.00 16.41
N ALA A 353 -15.42 5.71 16.74
CA ALA A 353 -14.70 5.09 17.85
C ALA A 353 -13.17 5.24 17.70
N GLY A 354 -12.64 5.16 16.47
CA GLY A 354 -11.22 5.37 16.18
C GLY A 354 -10.77 6.79 16.50
N PHE A 355 -11.51 7.79 16.05
CA PHE A 355 -11.22 9.19 16.38
C PHE A 355 -11.36 9.46 17.87
N ILE A 356 -12.46 9.02 18.49
CA ILE A 356 -12.71 9.17 19.93
C ILE A 356 -11.58 8.51 20.73
N GLY A 357 -11.20 7.29 20.40
CA GLY A 357 -10.13 6.54 21.07
C GLY A 357 -8.79 7.25 20.98
N GLY A 358 -8.44 7.78 19.81
CA GLY A 358 -7.21 8.55 19.61
C GLY A 358 -7.17 9.83 20.45
N TYR A 359 -8.19 10.68 20.33
CA TYR A 359 -8.26 11.92 21.09
C TYR A 359 -8.42 11.70 22.59
N LEU A 360 -9.11 10.62 23.01
CA LEU A 360 -9.19 10.22 24.42
C LEU A 360 -7.82 9.90 25.00
N ILE A 361 -6.97 9.18 24.28
CA ILE A 361 -5.61 8.89 24.72
C ILE A 361 -4.76 10.18 24.81
N LEU A 362 -4.91 11.12 23.87
CA LEU A 362 -4.24 12.43 24.00
C LEU A 362 -4.70 13.18 25.26
N LEU A 363 -6.00 13.12 25.56
CA LEU A 363 -6.52 13.71 26.80
C LEU A 363 -5.94 13.02 28.04
N LEU A 364 -5.89 11.68 28.06
CA LEU A 364 -5.29 10.93 29.16
C LEU A 364 -3.79 11.22 29.31
N LYS A 365 -3.04 11.34 28.22
CA LYS A 365 -1.63 11.76 28.24
C LYS A 365 -1.49 13.13 28.92
N LYS A 366 -2.36 14.10 28.58
CA LYS A 366 -2.36 15.44 29.20
C LYS A 366 -2.74 15.41 30.69
N VAL A 367 -3.73 14.62 31.07
CA VAL A 367 -4.14 14.46 32.48
C VAL A 367 -3.01 13.83 33.30
N PHE A 368 -2.40 12.76 32.78
CA PHE A 368 -1.35 12.03 33.49
C PHE A 368 0.05 12.65 33.38
N SER A 369 0.22 13.72 32.59
CA SER A 369 1.47 14.49 32.57
C SER A 369 1.81 15.10 33.96
N ARG A 370 0.78 15.30 34.82
CA ARG A 370 0.93 15.83 36.18
C ARG A 370 1.36 14.78 37.20
N LEU A 371 1.40 13.50 36.86
CA LEU A 371 1.84 12.44 37.77
C LEU A 371 3.37 12.43 37.90
N PRO A 372 3.90 12.01 39.08
CA PRO A 372 5.33 11.93 39.33
C PRO A 372 6.07 11.09 38.28
N LYS A 373 7.30 11.48 37.94
CA LYS A 373 8.14 10.77 36.95
C LYS A 373 8.39 9.30 37.28
N SER A 374 8.34 8.92 38.55
CA SER A 374 8.45 7.53 39.02
C SER A 374 7.36 6.61 38.45
N LEU A 375 6.23 7.16 38.00
CA LEU A 375 5.10 6.43 37.40
C LEU A 375 5.12 6.43 35.87
N ASP A 376 6.11 7.01 35.21
CA ASP A 376 6.14 7.12 33.74
C ASP A 376 6.13 5.77 33.06
N GLY A 377 6.81 4.77 33.62
CA GLY A 377 6.80 3.40 33.08
C GLY A 377 5.45 2.67 33.19
N ILE A 378 4.61 3.06 34.16
CA ILE A 378 3.29 2.42 34.37
C ILE A 378 2.22 3.04 33.48
N LYS A 379 2.36 4.29 33.06
CA LYS A 379 1.38 5.01 32.24
C LYS A 379 1.03 4.24 30.95
N PRO A 380 2.00 3.88 30.08
CA PRO A 380 1.70 3.21 28.81
C PRO A 380 1.26 1.77 28.96
N ILE A 381 1.68 1.08 30.03
CA ILE A 381 1.43 -0.36 30.21
C ILE A 381 0.08 -0.59 30.90
N LEU A 382 -0.30 0.27 31.85
CA LEU A 382 -1.48 0.05 32.69
C LEU A 382 -2.52 1.18 32.53
N LEU A 383 -2.14 2.44 32.74
CA LEU A 383 -3.11 3.52 32.85
C LEU A 383 -3.81 3.83 31.53
N TYR A 384 -3.06 3.98 30.42
CA TYR A 384 -3.65 4.26 29.13
C TYR A 384 -4.51 3.09 28.62
N PRO A 385 -4.06 1.80 28.63
CA PRO A 385 -4.89 0.71 28.18
C PRO A 385 -6.15 0.53 29.03
N VAL A 386 -6.04 0.46 30.34
CA VAL A 386 -7.19 0.17 31.20
C VAL A 386 -8.24 1.27 31.13
N LEU A 387 -7.83 2.53 31.36
CA LEU A 387 -8.76 3.66 31.36
C LEU A 387 -9.20 4.01 29.94
N GLY A 388 -8.30 3.92 28.96
CA GLY A 388 -8.63 4.18 27.56
C GLY A 388 -9.65 3.20 27.01
N ILE A 389 -9.46 1.89 27.22
CA ILE A 389 -10.39 0.85 26.79
C ILE A 389 -11.74 1.02 27.49
N PHE A 390 -11.74 1.19 28.80
CA PHE A 390 -12.98 1.37 29.56
C PHE A 390 -13.78 2.58 29.07
N LEU A 391 -13.12 3.73 28.98
CA LEU A 391 -13.77 4.98 28.59
C LEU A 391 -14.23 4.98 27.13
N VAL A 392 -13.42 4.46 26.18
CA VAL A 392 -13.85 4.36 24.78
C VAL A 392 -15.03 3.41 24.63
N ALA A 393 -15.04 2.29 25.35
CA ALA A 393 -16.17 1.37 25.35
C ALA A 393 -17.44 2.04 25.85
N VAL A 394 -17.39 2.75 27.01
CA VAL A 394 -18.54 3.50 27.55
C VAL A 394 -19.03 4.55 26.55
N ILE A 395 -18.14 5.37 26.01
CA ILE A 395 -18.51 6.43 25.06
C ILE A 395 -19.14 5.83 23.80
N THR A 396 -18.51 4.79 23.23
CA THR A 396 -19.03 4.11 22.03
C THR A 396 -20.40 3.49 22.29
N THR A 397 -20.60 2.86 23.44
CA THR A 397 -21.92 2.31 23.85
C THR A 397 -23.02 3.37 23.92
N ILE A 398 -22.69 4.58 24.39
CA ILE A 398 -23.62 5.72 24.43
C ILE A 398 -23.96 6.20 23.00
N ILE A 399 -22.97 6.22 22.11
CA ILE A 399 -23.10 6.76 20.77
C ILE A 399 -23.74 5.76 19.81
N ASN A 400 -23.58 4.46 20.02
CA ASN A 400 -24.08 3.41 19.13
C ASN A 400 -25.56 3.58 18.71
N PRO A 401 -26.54 3.86 19.60
CA PRO A 401 -27.92 4.04 19.18
C PRO A 401 -28.14 5.20 18.19
N PHE A 402 -27.40 6.31 18.38
CA PHE A 402 -27.48 7.47 17.49
C PHE A 402 -26.90 7.16 16.11
N VAL A 403 -25.74 6.50 16.09
CA VAL A 403 -25.08 6.10 14.85
C VAL A 403 -25.90 5.04 14.12
N GLY A 404 -26.47 4.08 14.86
CA GLY A 404 -27.36 3.07 14.28
C GLY A 404 -28.56 3.70 13.60
N ALA A 405 -29.21 4.68 14.24
CA ALA A 405 -30.32 5.41 13.61
C ALA A 405 -29.90 6.13 12.32
N ILE A 406 -28.68 6.68 12.26
CA ILE A 406 -28.13 7.29 11.02
C ILE A 406 -27.91 6.23 9.95
N ASN A 407 -27.32 5.08 10.29
CA ASN A 407 -27.09 3.97 9.36
C ASN A 407 -28.41 3.41 8.81
N ASP A 408 -29.39 3.19 9.69
CA ASP A 408 -30.73 2.74 9.30
C ASP A 408 -31.41 3.77 8.39
N GLY A 409 -31.28 5.06 8.72
CA GLY A 409 -31.79 6.16 7.88
C GLY A 409 -31.13 6.17 6.49
N LEU A 410 -29.82 5.98 6.40
CA LEU A 410 -29.09 5.89 5.15
C LEU A 410 -29.49 4.64 4.35
N SER A 411 -29.60 3.49 4.99
CA SER A 411 -30.04 2.24 4.35
C SER A 411 -31.47 2.36 3.83
N ASN A 412 -32.38 2.96 4.63
CA ASN A 412 -33.74 3.22 4.20
C ASN A 412 -33.81 4.20 3.01
N LEU A 413 -32.97 5.25 3.02
CA LEU A 413 -32.84 6.17 1.90
C LEU A 413 -32.40 5.43 0.63
N LEU A 414 -31.33 4.64 0.70
CA LEU A 414 -30.83 3.87 -0.43
C LEU A 414 -31.88 2.86 -0.95
N ASN A 415 -32.57 2.18 -0.05
CA ASN A 415 -33.62 1.23 -0.42
C ASN A 415 -34.85 1.90 -1.00
N SER A 416 -35.17 3.14 -0.61
CA SER A 416 -36.28 3.93 -1.15
C SER A 416 -35.97 4.60 -2.48
N MET A 417 -34.66 4.65 -2.88
CA MET A 417 -34.28 5.22 -4.16
C MET A 417 -34.89 4.45 -5.33
N GLY A 418 -35.62 5.13 -6.20
CA GLY A 418 -36.14 4.56 -7.44
C GLY A 418 -34.99 4.20 -8.42
N GLY A 419 -35.30 3.38 -9.43
CA GLY A 419 -34.30 2.89 -10.38
C GLY A 419 -33.40 3.97 -10.99
N THR A 420 -33.98 5.11 -11.40
CA THR A 420 -33.21 6.25 -11.96
C THR A 420 -32.25 6.85 -10.95
N SER A 421 -32.64 7.03 -9.71
CA SER A 421 -31.76 7.58 -8.66
C SER A 421 -30.62 6.63 -8.31
N LYS A 422 -30.91 5.32 -8.28
CA LYS A 422 -29.85 4.29 -8.11
C LYS A 422 -28.84 4.30 -9.26
N VAL A 423 -29.32 4.44 -10.51
CA VAL A 423 -28.43 4.55 -11.67
C VAL A 423 -27.51 5.76 -11.55
N ILE A 424 -28.04 6.93 -11.16
CA ILE A 424 -27.25 8.15 -10.94
C ILE A 424 -26.20 7.92 -9.83
N LEU A 425 -26.60 7.32 -8.71
CA LEU A 425 -25.66 6.96 -7.64
C LEU A 425 -24.54 6.05 -8.18
N GLY A 426 -24.90 5.01 -8.95
CA GLY A 426 -23.92 4.12 -9.57
C GLY A 426 -22.98 4.84 -10.53
N MET A 427 -23.48 5.79 -11.32
CA MET A 427 -22.65 6.63 -12.20
C MET A 427 -21.67 7.49 -11.39
N VAL A 428 -22.11 8.07 -10.29
CA VAL A 428 -21.26 8.92 -9.43
C VAL A 428 -20.17 8.09 -8.76
N VAL A 429 -20.54 7.02 -8.03
CA VAL A 429 -19.54 6.22 -7.31
C VAL A 429 -18.59 5.48 -8.26
N GLY A 430 -19.11 4.99 -9.39
CA GLY A 430 -18.30 4.40 -10.45
C GLY A 430 -17.32 5.41 -11.05
N GLY A 431 -17.81 6.61 -11.40
CA GLY A 431 -16.97 7.69 -11.94
C GLY A 431 -15.88 8.16 -10.97
N MET A 432 -16.17 8.26 -9.68
CA MET A 432 -15.21 8.60 -8.64
C MET A 432 -13.99 7.66 -8.61
N MET A 433 -14.18 6.39 -8.96
CA MET A 433 -13.08 5.41 -9.02
C MET A 433 -11.99 5.77 -10.02
N SER A 434 -12.28 6.64 -10.98
CA SER A 434 -11.36 7.01 -12.08
C SER A 434 -10.83 8.44 -12.01
N VAL A 435 -11.24 9.23 -11.02
CA VAL A 435 -10.81 10.65 -10.92
C VAL A 435 -9.31 10.74 -10.64
N ASP A 436 -8.82 9.92 -9.73
CA ASP A 436 -7.44 9.94 -9.24
C ASP A 436 -6.82 8.53 -9.07
N MET A 437 -7.52 7.48 -9.53
CA MET A 437 -7.03 6.11 -9.74
C MET A 437 -6.19 5.55 -8.55
N GLY A 438 -6.76 5.58 -7.35
CA GLY A 438 -6.10 5.16 -6.10
C GLY A 438 -5.80 6.34 -5.16
N GLY A 439 -6.15 7.57 -5.55
CA GLY A 439 -6.07 8.77 -4.73
C GLY A 439 -7.26 8.96 -3.78
N PRO A 440 -7.43 10.21 -3.27
CA PRO A 440 -8.47 10.54 -2.29
C PRO A 440 -9.90 10.25 -2.72
N VAL A 441 -10.26 10.58 -3.96
CA VAL A 441 -11.63 10.46 -4.48
C VAL A 441 -11.99 8.99 -4.72
N ASN A 442 -11.06 8.23 -5.32
CA ASN A 442 -11.18 6.78 -5.50
C ASN A 442 -11.37 6.08 -4.15
N LYS A 443 -10.52 6.40 -3.16
CA LYS A 443 -10.62 5.81 -1.82
C LYS A 443 -11.92 6.18 -1.11
N ALA A 444 -12.44 7.39 -1.29
CA ALA A 444 -13.72 7.79 -0.72
C ALA A 444 -14.86 6.94 -1.27
N ALA A 445 -14.91 6.70 -2.59
CA ALA A 445 -15.91 5.81 -3.20
C ALA A 445 -15.78 4.37 -2.70
N TYR A 446 -14.52 3.88 -2.61
CA TYR A 446 -14.25 2.53 -2.10
C TYR A 446 -14.68 2.37 -0.63
N VAL A 447 -14.34 3.34 0.23
CA VAL A 447 -14.75 3.36 1.65
C VAL A 447 -16.26 3.40 1.79
N PHE A 448 -16.94 4.21 0.97
CA PHE A 448 -18.41 4.25 0.93
C PHE A 448 -18.98 2.90 0.50
N GLY A 449 -18.45 2.28 -0.57
CA GLY A 449 -18.87 0.96 -1.03
C GLY A 449 -18.67 -0.14 0.02
N THR A 450 -17.53 -0.16 0.73
CA THR A 450 -17.28 -1.12 1.80
C THR A 450 -18.13 -0.88 3.04
N ALA A 451 -18.44 0.37 3.37
CA ALA A 451 -19.39 0.71 4.42
C ALA A 451 -20.80 0.17 4.08
N GLN A 452 -21.29 0.41 2.86
CA GLN A 452 -22.57 -0.09 2.40
C GLN A 452 -22.62 -1.62 2.35
N LEU A 453 -21.50 -2.26 1.99
CA LEU A 453 -21.35 -3.70 2.04
C LEU A 453 -21.53 -4.25 3.47
N ALA A 454 -20.94 -3.60 4.46
CA ALA A 454 -21.08 -3.97 5.88
C ALA A 454 -22.53 -3.81 6.38
N GLU A 455 -23.28 -2.88 5.81
CA GLU A 455 -24.69 -2.62 6.11
C GLU A 455 -25.66 -3.52 5.30
N GLY A 456 -25.14 -4.41 4.44
CA GLY A 456 -25.96 -5.31 3.61
C GLY A 456 -26.48 -4.70 2.31
N ASN A 457 -26.06 -3.48 1.94
CA ASN A 457 -26.40 -2.82 0.67
C ASN A 457 -25.35 -3.21 -0.38
N PHE A 458 -25.55 -4.33 -1.05
CA PHE A 458 -24.57 -4.96 -1.93
C PHE A 458 -24.47 -4.34 -3.33
N ASP A 459 -25.44 -3.56 -3.75
CA ASP A 459 -25.50 -2.93 -5.07
C ASP A 459 -24.47 -1.81 -5.24
N VAL A 460 -24.22 -1.04 -4.17
CA VAL A 460 -23.24 0.06 -4.19
C VAL A 460 -21.82 -0.47 -4.44
N MET A 461 -21.44 -1.55 -3.76
CA MET A 461 -20.10 -2.14 -3.95
C MET A 461 -19.92 -2.74 -5.34
N ALA A 462 -20.98 -3.30 -5.93
CA ALA A 462 -20.96 -3.76 -7.32
C ALA A 462 -20.66 -2.63 -8.30
N ALA A 463 -21.30 -1.46 -8.12
CA ALA A 463 -21.05 -0.28 -8.96
C ALA A 463 -19.65 0.30 -8.77
N VAL A 464 -19.14 0.35 -7.54
CA VAL A 464 -17.77 0.79 -7.22
C VAL A 464 -16.75 -0.12 -7.88
N MET A 465 -16.89 -1.44 -7.73
CA MET A 465 -15.93 -2.39 -8.30
C MET A 465 -15.98 -2.38 -9.83
N ALA A 466 -17.17 -2.36 -10.42
CA ALA A 466 -17.33 -2.25 -11.88
C ALA A 466 -16.65 -0.98 -12.41
N GLY A 467 -16.86 0.16 -11.75
CA GLY A 467 -16.21 1.43 -12.11
C GLY A 467 -14.69 1.38 -12.01
N GLY A 468 -14.14 0.78 -10.95
CA GLY A 468 -12.69 0.73 -10.73
C GLY A 468 -11.95 -0.26 -11.63
N MET A 469 -12.64 -1.24 -12.21
CA MET A 469 -12.06 -2.15 -13.23
C MET A 469 -11.87 -1.46 -14.59
N VAL A 470 -12.66 -0.44 -14.89
CA VAL A 470 -12.73 0.20 -16.22
C VAL A 470 -11.43 0.93 -16.61
N PRO A 471 -10.78 1.77 -15.80
CA PRO A 471 -9.63 2.57 -16.24
C PRO A 471 -8.52 1.73 -16.91
N PRO A 472 -7.97 0.70 -16.27
CA PRO A 472 -6.94 -0.11 -16.90
C PRO A 472 -7.49 -0.93 -18.09
N LEU A 473 -8.74 -1.44 -18.04
CA LEU A 473 -9.33 -2.17 -19.15
C LEU A 473 -9.56 -1.28 -20.38
N ALA A 474 -10.06 -0.05 -20.18
CA ALA A 474 -10.26 0.90 -21.27
C ALA A 474 -8.94 1.27 -21.96
N ILE A 475 -7.88 1.47 -21.18
CA ILE A 475 -6.52 1.73 -21.70
C ILE A 475 -5.97 0.50 -22.42
N ALA A 476 -6.12 -0.70 -21.84
CA ALA A 476 -5.69 -1.94 -22.47
C ALA A 476 -6.36 -2.14 -23.84
N LEU A 477 -7.67 -1.93 -23.91
CA LEU A 477 -8.41 -1.98 -25.19
C LEU A 477 -7.92 -0.90 -26.16
N ALA A 478 -7.74 0.35 -25.69
CA ALA A 478 -7.29 1.44 -26.53
C ALA A 478 -5.89 1.19 -27.12
N THR A 479 -4.95 0.71 -26.32
CA THR A 479 -3.58 0.38 -26.77
C THR A 479 -3.55 -0.80 -27.73
N THR A 480 -4.49 -1.73 -27.60
CA THR A 480 -4.61 -2.92 -28.47
C THR A 480 -5.23 -2.59 -29.82
N PHE A 481 -6.35 -1.86 -29.84
CA PHE A 481 -7.11 -1.61 -31.05
C PHE A 481 -6.67 -0.36 -31.81
N PHE A 482 -6.18 0.69 -31.11
CA PHE A 482 -5.81 1.97 -31.72
C PHE A 482 -4.29 2.21 -31.69
N LYS A 483 -3.53 1.22 -32.17
CA LYS A 483 -2.05 1.17 -32.11
C LYS A 483 -1.34 2.43 -32.61
N LYS A 484 -1.92 3.17 -33.57
CA LYS A 484 -1.34 4.40 -34.14
C LYS A 484 -1.34 5.58 -33.15
N LYS A 485 -2.05 5.47 -32.06
CA LYS A 485 -2.19 6.54 -31.04
C LYS A 485 -1.32 6.31 -29.81
N PHE A 486 -0.56 5.23 -29.78
CA PHE A 486 0.27 4.83 -28.66
C PHE A 486 1.66 4.42 -29.10
N THR A 487 2.68 4.83 -28.38
CA THR A 487 4.06 4.40 -28.56
C THR A 487 4.22 2.90 -28.32
N VAL A 488 5.34 2.32 -28.77
CA VAL A 488 5.62 0.87 -28.53
C VAL A 488 5.66 0.57 -27.04
N LYS A 489 6.28 1.45 -26.25
CA LYS A 489 6.36 1.31 -24.79
C LYS A 489 4.97 1.35 -24.11
N GLU A 490 4.13 2.31 -24.48
CA GLU A 490 2.75 2.38 -23.98
C GLU A 490 1.93 1.13 -24.31
N ARG A 491 2.12 0.57 -25.52
CA ARG A 491 1.41 -0.67 -25.92
C ARG A 491 1.84 -1.89 -25.10
N GLN A 492 3.13 -2.01 -24.77
CA GLN A 492 3.63 -3.08 -23.90
C GLN A 492 3.06 -2.95 -22.49
N SER A 493 3.11 -1.77 -21.90
CA SER A 493 2.50 -1.48 -20.59
C SER A 493 0.97 -1.67 -20.61
N GLY A 494 0.32 -1.37 -21.73
CA GLY A 494 -1.12 -1.57 -21.90
C GLY A 494 -1.57 -3.02 -21.78
N LEU A 495 -0.73 -4.00 -22.13
CA LEU A 495 -1.08 -5.43 -22.00
C LEU A 495 -1.22 -5.85 -20.52
N VAL A 496 -0.39 -5.32 -19.64
CA VAL A 496 -0.47 -5.58 -18.19
C VAL A 496 -1.78 -5.07 -17.61
N ASN A 497 -2.34 -4.02 -18.18
CA ASN A 497 -3.59 -3.42 -17.72
C ASN A 497 -4.82 -4.34 -17.90
N TYR A 498 -4.78 -5.36 -18.76
CA TYR A 498 -5.82 -6.38 -18.79
C TYR A 498 -5.89 -7.14 -17.45
N ILE A 499 -4.72 -7.58 -16.96
CA ILE A 499 -4.65 -8.32 -15.68
C ILE A 499 -5.02 -7.39 -14.53
N MET A 500 -4.46 -6.19 -14.49
CA MET A 500 -4.73 -5.23 -13.43
C MET A 500 -6.21 -4.85 -13.38
N GLY A 501 -6.83 -4.57 -14.53
CA GLY A 501 -8.25 -4.22 -14.58
C GLY A 501 -9.17 -5.37 -14.19
N LEU A 502 -8.88 -6.60 -14.64
CA LEU A 502 -9.63 -7.78 -14.21
C LEU A 502 -9.47 -8.05 -12.70
N SER A 503 -8.35 -7.68 -12.12
CA SER A 503 -8.09 -7.83 -10.68
C SER A 503 -8.60 -6.66 -9.82
N PHE A 504 -9.29 -5.66 -10.41
CA PHE A 504 -9.73 -4.44 -9.74
C PHE A 504 -8.56 -3.58 -9.22
N ILE A 505 -7.46 -3.49 -9.98
CA ILE A 505 -6.30 -2.66 -9.66
C ILE A 505 -6.29 -1.45 -10.59
N SER A 506 -6.97 -0.37 -10.18
CA SER A 506 -7.14 0.86 -10.97
C SER A 506 -5.82 1.62 -11.22
N GLU A 507 -4.81 1.39 -10.38
CA GLU A 507 -3.49 2.01 -10.44
C GLU A 507 -2.73 1.70 -11.74
N GLY A 508 -3.08 0.64 -12.45
CA GLY A 508 -2.52 0.35 -13.78
C GLY A 508 -2.73 1.46 -14.80
N ALA A 509 -3.73 2.30 -14.61
CA ALA A 509 -4.02 3.44 -15.47
C ALA A 509 -3.14 4.68 -15.16
N ILE A 510 -2.50 4.75 -13.98
CA ILE A 510 -1.76 5.93 -13.51
C ILE A 510 -0.64 6.36 -14.47
N PRO A 511 0.23 5.47 -15.00
CA PRO A 511 1.29 5.89 -15.91
C PRO A 511 0.77 6.59 -17.18
N PHE A 512 -0.39 6.19 -17.66
CA PHE A 512 -1.05 6.79 -18.83
C PHE A 512 -1.72 8.13 -18.46
N ALA A 513 -2.37 8.18 -17.30
CA ALA A 513 -2.97 9.41 -16.78
C ALA A 513 -1.92 10.48 -16.47
N ALA A 514 -0.74 10.09 -15.96
CA ALA A 514 0.37 11.02 -15.70
C ALA A 514 0.97 11.61 -16.99
N GLN A 515 1.00 10.83 -18.09
CA GLN A 515 1.51 11.30 -19.37
C GLN A 515 0.52 12.19 -20.12
N ASP A 516 -0.78 11.92 -20.03
CA ASP A 516 -1.84 12.63 -20.78
C ASP A 516 -3.13 12.76 -19.94
N PRO A 517 -3.07 13.54 -18.83
CA PRO A 517 -4.17 13.60 -17.86
C PRO A 517 -5.47 14.13 -18.47
N LEU A 518 -5.37 15.11 -19.36
CA LEU A 518 -6.54 15.78 -19.95
C LEU A 518 -7.35 14.88 -20.89
N ARG A 519 -6.78 13.79 -21.38
CA ARG A 519 -7.49 12.84 -22.25
C ARG A 519 -7.78 11.53 -21.54
N VAL A 520 -6.85 11.03 -20.75
CA VAL A 520 -7.00 9.73 -20.07
C VAL A 520 -8.05 9.82 -18.94
N ILE A 521 -7.92 10.80 -18.04
CA ILE A 521 -8.80 10.89 -16.87
C ILE A 521 -10.27 11.07 -17.26
N PRO A 522 -10.67 12.03 -18.14
CA PRO A 522 -12.06 12.18 -18.53
C PRO A 522 -12.63 10.95 -19.24
N SER A 523 -11.82 10.27 -20.07
CA SER A 523 -12.22 9.04 -20.76
C SER A 523 -12.50 7.90 -19.77
N CYS A 524 -11.66 7.74 -18.77
CA CYS A 524 -11.83 6.75 -17.72
C CYS A 524 -13.05 7.08 -16.84
N ILE A 525 -13.24 8.34 -16.44
CA ILE A 525 -14.42 8.77 -15.66
C ILE A 525 -15.72 8.45 -16.40
N ALA A 526 -15.81 8.80 -17.70
CA ALA A 526 -16.99 8.52 -18.50
C ALA A 526 -17.27 7.01 -18.60
N GLY A 527 -16.25 6.20 -18.89
CA GLY A 527 -16.37 4.76 -18.93
C GLY A 527 -16.79 4.15 -17.60
N SER A 528 -16.16 4.57 -16.50
CA SER A 528 -16.46 4.09 -15.15
C SER A 528 -17.87 4.51 -14.67
N ALA A 529 -18.30 5.71 -15.01
CA ALA A 529 -19.66 6.15 -14.74
C ALA A 529 -20.69 5.26 -15.48
N VAL A 530 -20.44 4.95 -16.75
CA VAL A 530 -21.29 4.02 -17.52
C VAL A 530 -21.33 2.64 -16.87
N ALA A 531 -20.18 2.09 -16.48
CA ALA A 531 -20.13 0.77 -15.83
C ALA A 531 -20.89 0.76 -14.50
N GLY A 532 -20.68 1.75 -13.63
CA GLY A 532 -21.37 1.85 -12.36
C GLY A 532 -22.88 2.05 -12.52
N GLY A 533 -23.30 2.91 -13.46
CA GLY A 533 -24.71 3.13 -13.79
C GLY A 533 -25.39 1.87 -14.33
N LEU A 534 -24.76 1.16 -15.25
CA LEU A 534 -25.26 -0.11 -15.78
C LEU A 534 -25.31 -1.21 -14.73
N SER A 535 -24.33 -1.30 -13.85
CA SER A 535 -24.34 -2.24 -12.72
C SER A 535 -25.58 -2.07 -11.85
N MET A 536 -25.93 -0.83 -11.52
CA MET A 536 -27.15 -0.51 -10.77
C MET A 536 -28.42 -0.78 -11.59
N LEU A 537 -28.44 -0.39 -12.87
CA LEU A 537 -29.58 -0.60 -13.76
C LEU A 537 -29.92 -2.08 -13.91
N LEU A 538 -28.89 -2.94 -14.02
CA LEU A 538 -29.02 -4.38 -14.19
C LEU A 538 -29.23 -5.12 -12.86
N GLY A 539 -29.33 -4.40 -11.73
CA GLY A 539 -29.52 -4.96 -10.40
C GLY A 539 -28.37 -5.86 -9.95
N CYS A 540 -27.14 -5.53 -10.36
CA CYS A 540 -25.96 -6.27 -9.91
C CYS A 540 -25.71 -6.04 -8.41
N THR A 541 -25.38 -7.11 -7.69
CA THR A 541 -24.99 -7.06 -6.28
C THR A 541 -23.67 -7.75 -6.08
N LEU A 542 -22.86 -7.30 -5.12
CA LEU A 542 -21.56 -7.88 -4.85
C LEU A 542 -21.35 -8.01 -3.35
N ARG A 543 -21.07 -9.21 -2.89
CA ARG A 543 -20.85 -9.53 -1.46
C ARG A 543 -19.37 -9.57 -1.06
N ALA A 544 -18.45 -9.27 -1.97
CA ALA A 544 -17.03 -9.19 -1.71
C ALA A 544 -16.55 -7.73 -1.89
N PRO A 545 -15.67 -7.24 -1.03
CA PRO A 545 -15.22 -5.85 -1.12
C PRO A 545 -14.12 -5.62 -2.17
N HIS A 546 -13.44 -6.68 -2.59
CA HIS A 546 -12.33 -6.61 -3.54
C HIS A 546 -12.19 -7.92 -4.31
N GLY A 547 -11.41 -7.90 -5.41
CA GLY A 547 -11.02 -9.11 -6.14
C GLY A 547 -11.41 -9.13 -7.63
N GLY A 548 -12.16 -8.14 -8.13
CA GLY A 548 -12.49 -8.04 -9.56
C GLY A 548 -13.19 -9.29 -10.09
N ILE A 549 -12.62 -9.90 -11.14
CA ILE A 549 -13.20 -11.11 -11.75
C ILE A 549 -13.14 -12.35 -10.85
N PHE A 550 -12.19 -12.39 -9.90
CA PHE A 550 -12.02 -13.55 -9.02
C PHE A 550 -13.19 -13.73 -8.03
N VAL A 551 -13.94 -12.68 -7.77
CA VAL A 551 -15.13 -12.71 -6.90
C VAL A 551 -16.44 -12.86 -7.66
N LEU A 552 -16.38 -13.19 -8.96
CA LEU A 552 -17.56 -13.36 -9.80
C LEU A 552 -18.63 -14.32 -9.21
N PRO A 553 -18.26 -15.41 -8.51
CA PRO A 553 -19.23 -16.28 -7.83
C PRO A 553 -20.05 -15.60 -6.73
N THR A 554 -19.57 -14.47 -6.18
CA THR A 554 -20.29 -13.69 -5.13
C THR A 554 -21.15 -12.58 -5.70
N ILE A 555 -21.19 -12.45 -7.03
CA ILE A 555 -21.93 -11.38 -7.73
C ILE A 555 -23.33 -11.88 -8.07
N GLY A 556 -24.34 -11.17 -7.59
CA GLY A 556 -25.70 -11.32 -8.10
C GLY A 556 -25.80 -10.69 -9.50
N ASN A 557 -26.35 -11.44 -10.43
CA ASN A 557 -26.38 -11.11 -11.87
C ASN A 557 -24.95 -10.96 -12.49
N PRO A 558 -24.12 -12.01 -12.49
CA PRO A 558 -22.74 -11.92 -12.99
C PRO A 558 -22.65 -11.56 -14.48
N ILE A 559 -23.62 -12.00 -15.31
CA ILE A 559 -23.67 -11.66 -16.73
C ILE A 559 -23.92 -10.16 -16.93
N GLY A 560 -24.88 -9.58 -16.18
CA GLY A 560 -25.14 -8.16 -16.18
C GLY A 560 -23.94 -7.34 -15.72
N TYR A 561 -23.22 -7.84 -14.70
CA TYR A 561 -22.00 -7.22 -14.20
C TYR A 561 -20.88 -7.19 -15.25
N LEU A 562 -20.59 -8.33 -15.90
CA LEU A 562 -19.60 -8.39 -16.97
C LEU A 562 -19.97 -7.50 -18.15
N ALA A 563 -21.26 -7.45 -18.51
CA ALA A 563 -21.76 -6.57 -19.55
C ALA A 563 -21.56 -5.08 -19.18
N ALA A 564 -21.80 -4.70 -17.93
CA ALA A 564 -21.57 -3.35 -17.43
C ALA A 564 -20.10 -2.95 -17.50
N VAL A 565 -19.18 -3.82 -17.05
CA VAL A 565 -17.74 -3.60 -17.12
C VAL A 565 -17.27 -3.51 -18.58
N ALA A 566 -17.72 -4.41 -19.44
CA ALA A 566 -17.36 -4.42 -20.85
C ALA A 566 -17.85 -3.16 -21.58
N ALA A 567 -19.10 -2.75 -21.35
CA ALA A 567 -19.67 -1.54 -21.94
C ALA A 567 -18.93 -0.28 -21.47
N GLY A 568 -18.69 -0.15 -20.17
CA GLY A 568 -17.92 0.97 -19.63
C GLY A 568 -16.49 1.02 -20.17
N SER A 569 -15.82 -0.12 -20.24
CA SER A 569 -14.47 -0.23 -20.82
C SER A 569 -14.43 0.14 -22.31
N ALA A 570 -15.44 -0.28 -23.07
CA ALA A 570 -15.57 0.08 -24.49
C ALA A 570 -15.82 1.60 -24.65
N VAL A 571 -16.71 2.18 -23.85
CA VAL A 571 -16.96 3.63 -23.87
C VAL A 571 -15.70 4.42 -23.53
N GLY A 572 -14.99 4.07 -22.44
CA GLY A 572 -13.72 4.70 -22.06
C GLY A 572 -12.66 4.56 -23.15
N CYS A 573 -12.54 3.37 -23.76
CA CYS A 573 -11.63 3.10 -24.86
C CYS A 573 -11.92 3.98 -26.09
N VAL A 574 -13.18 4.08 -26.51
CA VAL A 574 -13.58 4.86 -27.68
C VAL A 574 -13.35 6.34 -27.46
N ILE A 575 -13.72 6.89 -26.28
CA ILE A 575 -13.49 8.28 -25.94
C ILE A 575 -12.00 8.59 -25.90
N LEU A 576 -11.19 7.73 -25.26
CA LEU A 576 -9.73 7.90 -25.22
C LEU A 576 -9.14 7.89 -26.64
N ALA A 577 -9.58 6.94 -27.46
CA ALA A 577 -9.14 6.85 -28.85
C ALA A 577 -9.57 8.08 -29.67
N ALA A 578 -10.74 8.64 -29.44
CA ALA A 578 -11.20 9.86 -30.11
C ALA A 578 -10.36 11.09 -29.71
N LEU A 579 -10.06 11.23 -28.44
CA LEU A 579 -9.34 12.38 -27.89
C LEU A 579 -7.82 12.35 -28.17
N LYS A 580 -7.21 11.15 -28.16
CA LYS A 580 -5.75 11.02 -28.30
C LYS A 580 -5.33 11.22 -29.77
N LYS A 581 -4.29 12.01 -30.01
CA LYS A 581 -3.72 12.24 -31.34
C LYS A 581 -2.88 11.04 -31.78
N ASN A 582 -2.65 10.89 -33.07
CA ASN A 582 -1.70 9.90 -33.60
C ASN A 582 -0.27 10.29 -33.19
N VAL A 583 0.52 9.27 -32.82
CA VAL A 583 1.94 9.41 -32.46
C VAL A 583 2.79 9.17 -33.69
#